data_06e2e273447df0aaca043a2da4531730
#
_entry.id   06e2e273447df0aaca043a2da4531730
#
_cell.length_a   1.000
_cell.length_b   1.000
_cell.length_c   1.000
_cell.angle_alpha   90.00
_cell.angle_beta   90.00
_cell.angle_gamma   90.00
#
_symmetry.space_group_name_H-M   'P 1'
#
loop_
_entity.id
_entity.type
_entity.pdbx_description
1 polymer ?
#
loop_
_entity_poly.entity_id
_entity_poly.type
_entity_poly.pdbx_seq_one_letter_code
_entity_poly.pdbx_strand_id
1 'polypeptide(L)'
;MMPRTPISPSVEITELASKRFMRSRLAYDSAVSLDREYRPRFHFTPAKNWMNDPNGLVWHKGEYHLFFQHNPCGRQWGHMSWGHAVSKDLLNWEELPVAIAEDEAGAIFSGSAVSIGDEIVAIYTRHTEIHQSQCIARSTDNGRTFVKYKNNPVLDENKKDFRDPKVFRYEDHWIMCAVQPWDHQVSFYKSLDLITWQHLSNFGPTAAIGGVWECPDLFPLTIDGQQVWVLLVSLNPGSLYGSGTQYFIGDFDGITFIPKYSTDEPRWLDFGRDNYAGVTFNNQPDGKRILIGWMANWEHVKEHPETSWTNAMTIPRELGLAKYADEIVVTQQPMCSVTYEIKMPMPKSGVIGLEGFVKVGYNADKKVIFVDHFEAPYEIDGSQLHLKVVVDQSSVELFTGDGIRSITIATFPPLGTQRNLVSFSH
;
A
#
# COMPACT_ATOMS: atom_id res chain seq x y z
N MET A 1 56.89 -18.78 -3.97
CA MET A 1 55.78 -18.26 -4.75
C MET A 1 54.51 -18.69 -4.02
N MET A 2 53.89 -17.75 -3.30
CA MET A 2 52.58 -17.97 -2.67
C MET A 2 51.47 -17.79 -3.73
N PRO A 3 50.41 -18.60 -3.75
CA PRO A 3 49.34 -18.42 -4.68
C PRO A 3 48.56 -17.15 -4.33
N ARG A 4 48.32 -16.35 -5.35
CA ARG A 4 47.42 -15.19 -5.25
C ARG A 4 45.99 -15.66 -5.04
N THR A 5 45.39 -15.25 -3.93
CA THR A 5 43.95 -15.36 -3.68
C THR A 5 43.18 -14.67 -4.81
N PRO A 6 42.09 -15.25 -5.34
CA PRO A 6 41.30 -14.60 -6.36
C PRO A 6 40.61 -13.36 -5.75
N ILE A 7 40.69 -12.27 -6.46
CA ILE A 7 39.97 -11.01 -6.10
C ILE A 7 38.49 -11.32 -6.20
N SER A 8 37.83 -11.34 -5.04
CA SER A 8 36.37 -11.37 -4.95
C SER A 8 35.79 -10.19 -5.73
N PRO A 9 34.74 -10.33 -6.54
CA PRO A 9 34.09 -9.21 -7.18
C PRO A 9 33.70 -8.19 -6.13
N SER A 10 34.04 -6.91 -6.36
CA SER A 10 33.75 -5.83 -5.42
C SER A 10 32.23 -5.71 -5.21
N VAL A 11 31.77 -6.04 -4.00
CA VAL A 11 30.42 -5.80 -3.54
C VAL A 11 30.41 -4.36 -3.00
N GLU A 12 29.57 -3.50 -3.57
CA GLU A 12 29.33 -2.17 -3.02
C GLU A 12 28.07 -2.23 -2.16
N ILE A 13 28.25 -2.11 -0.84
CA ILE A 13 27.15 -2.00 0.13
C ILE A 13 27.25 -0.61 0.73
N THR A 14 26.22 0.19 0.47
CA THR A 14 26.15 1.56 0.99
C THR A 14 25.06 1.66 2.03
N GLU A 15 25.41 2.05 3.23
CA GLU A 15 24.46 2.46 4.27
C GLU A 15 24.09 3.92 4.02
N LEU A 16 22.85 4.14 3.59
CA LEU A 16 22.31 5.44 3.23
C LEU A 16 21.55 6.12 4.37
N ALA A 17 21.65 5.55 5.59
CA ALA A 17 21.01 6.11 6.78
C ALA A 17 21.37 7.60 6.94
N SER A 18 20.40 8.47 6.75
CA SER A 18 20.65 9.91 6.81
C SER A 18 21.08 10.30 8.22
N LYS A 19 22.29 10.80 8.38
CA LYS A 19 22.86 11.36 9.63
C LYS A 19 22.05 12.54 10.20
N ARG A 20 20.99 12.97 9.52
CA ARG A 20 20.16 14.12 9.89
C ARG A 20 19.18 13.84 11.04
N PHE A 21 18.81 12.57 11.28
CA PHE A 21 17.84 12.21 12.32
C PHE A 21 18.44 11.84 13.69
N MET A 22 19.77 11.78 13.83
CA MET A 22 20.41 11.39 15.10
C MET A 22 20.49 12.51 16.14
N ARG A 23 19.93 13.69 15.92
CA ARG A 23 20.08 14.83 16.85
C ARG A 23 18.76 15.40 17.36
N SER A 24 17.83 14.58 17.88
CA SER A 24 16.84 15.14 18.78
C SER A 24 16.38 14.13 19.82
N ARG A 25 16.76 14.46 21.06
CA ARG A 25 16.27 13.93 22.33
C ARG A 25 16.81 12.58 22.82
N LEU A 26 17.97 12.65 23.42
CA LEU A 26 18.26 11.87 24.63
C LEU A 26 17.59 12.60 25.83
N ALA A 27 16.44 12.13 26.24
CA ALA A 27 15.92 12.36 27.57
C ALA A 27 15.70 10.97 28.20
N TYR A 28 16.45 10.73 29.25
CA TYR A 28 16.42 9.51 30.03
C TYR A 28 15.08 9.33 30.71
N ASP A 29 14.43 8.20 30.43
CA ASP A 29 13.55 7.54 31.41
C ASP A 29 13.70 6.04 31.27
N SER A 30 13.89 5.36 32.39
CA SER A 30 14.44 4.02 32.55
C SER A 30 13.47 2.86 32.30
N ALA A 31 12.34 3.10 31.63
CA ALA A 31 11.47 2.06 31.09
C ALA A 31 11.38 2.20 29.60
N VAL A 32 12.01 1.30 28.83
CA VAL A 32 11.81 1.17 27.39
C VAL A 32 10.36 0.76 27.17
N SER A 33 9.48 1.70 26.82
CA SER A 33 8.11 1.35 26.48
C SER A 33 8.09 0.71 25.09
N LEU A 34 7.21 -0.27 24.87
CA LEU A 34 6.99 -0.90 23.58
C LEU A 34 6.73 0.14 22.47
N ASP A 35 6.02 1.21 22.83
CA ASP A 35 5.76 2.33 21.94
C ASP A 35 7.05 2.98 21.42
N ARG A 36 8.01 3.20 22.27
CA ARG A 36 9.28 3.81 21.90
C ARG A 36 10.13 2.87 21.03
N GLU A 37 10.12 1.58 21.34
CA GLU A 37 10.92 0.57 20.67
C GLU A 37 10.42 0.29 19.26
N TYR A 38 9.09 0.16 19.08
CA TYR A 38 8.50 -0.30 17.83
C TYR A 38 7.88 0.80 16.97
N ARG A 39 7.67 2.03 17.50
CA ARG A 39 7.08 3.10 16.71
C ARG A 39 7.98 3.45 15.52
N PRO A 40 7.48 3.31 14.29
CA PRO A 40 8.21 3.68 13.09
C PRO A 40 8.68 5.12 13.11
N ARG A 41 9.77 5.39 12.42
CA ARG A 41 10.37 6.73 12.31
C ARG A 41 9.88 7.49 11.10
N PHE A 42 9.49 6.78 10.06
CA PHE A 42 9.07 7.35 8.77
C PHE A 42 7.87 6.64 8.12
N HIS A 43 7.41 5.51 8.65
CA HIS A 43 6.10 4.96 8.29
C HIS A 43 5.01 5.66 9.12
N PHE A 44 3.88 5.94 8.48
CA PHE A 44 2.76 6.51 9.22
C PHE A 44 2.14 5.48 10.17
N THR A 45 1.89 5.92 11.41
CA THR A 45 1.08 5.21 12.40
C THR A 45 0.17 6.22 13.09
N PRO A 46 -1.04 5.84 13.53
CA PRO A 46 -1.86 6.74 14.33
C PRO A 46 -1.17 7.04 15.67
N ALA A 47 -1.47 8.17 16.26
CA ALA A 47 -0.94 8.54 17.58
C ALA A 47 -1.28 7.46 18.62
N LYS A 48 -2.47 6.86 18.50
CA LYS A 48 -2.96 5.76 19.33
C LYS A 48 -4.06 4.96 18.61
N ASN A 49 -4.38 3.78 19.15
CA ASN A 49 -5.48 2.93 18.76
C ASN A 49 -5.28 2.21 17.42
N TRP A 50 -6.34 1.59 16.93
CA TRP A 50 -6.35 0.76 15.72
C TRP A 50 -6.32 1.59 14.44
N MET A 51 -5.58 1.10 13.46
CA MET A 51 -5.62 1.54 12.08
C MET A 51 -5.57 0.32 11.13
N ASN A 52 -6.31 0.39 10.00
CA ASN A 52 -6.14 -0.52 8.86
C ASN A 52 -6.12 0.26 7.53
N ASP A 53 -6.94 -0.04 6.55
CA ASP A 53 -6.86 0.44 5.17
C ASP A 53 -6.58 1.93 5.01
N PRO A 54 -5.67 2.33 4.10
CA PRO A 54 -5.60 3.70 3.64
C PRO A 54 -6.86 4.07 2.85
N ASN A 55 -7.39 5.25 3.11
CA ASN A 55 -8.63 5.75 2.52
C ASN A 55 -8.44 7.16 1.99
N GLY A 56 -9.27 7.55 1.04
CA GLY A 56 -9.40 8.93 0.64
C GLY A 56 -8.10 9.61 0.21
N LEU A 57 -7.12 8.86 -0.30
CA LEU A 57 -5.83 9.41 -0.69
C LEU A 57 -6.00 10.46 -1.78
N VAL A 58 -5.73 11.73 -1.45
CA VAL A 58 -5.92 12.85 -2.37
C VAL A 58 -4.91 13.97 -2.12
N TRP A 59 -4.42 14.57 -3.19
CA TRP A 59 -3.68 15.83 -3.12
C TRP A 59 -4.66 17.01 -3.27
N HIS A 60 -4.57 17.97 -2.36
CA HIS A 60 -5.40 19.17 -2.39
C HIS A 60 -4.62 20.39 -1.91
N LYS A 61 -4.53 21.44 -2.75
CA LYS A 61 -3.93 22.74 -2.42
C LYS A 61 -2.59 22.68 -1.68
N GLY A 62 -1.68 21.81 -2.12
CA GLY A 62 -0.32 21.73 -1.56
C GLY A 62 -0.16 20.72 -0.42
N GLU A 63 -1.19 19.97 -0.08
CA GLU A 63 -1.16 18.94 0.95
C GLU A 63 -1.62 17.60 0.40
N TYR A 64 -0.93 16.53 0.81
CA TYR A 64 -1.40 15.15 0.70
C TYR A 64 -2.30 14.84 1.88
N HIS A 65 -3.48 14.31 1.61
CA HIS A 65 -4.41 13.85 2.64
C HIS A 65 -4.41 12.33 2.64
N LEU A 66 -4.14 11.75 3.80
CA LEU A 66 -4.26 10.33 4.11
C LEU A 66 -5.39 10.18 5.11
N PHE A 67 -6.50 9.63 4.69
CA PHE A 67 -7.48 9.09 5.61
C PHE A 67 -7.21 7.61 5.82
N PHE A 68 -7.72 7.05 6.90
CA PHE A 68 -7.48 5.64 7.21
C PHE A 68 -8.61 5.08 8.07
N GLN A 69 -8.88 3.80 7.91
CA GLN A 69 -9.78 3.08 8.81
C GLN A 69 -9.22 3.16 10.22
N HIS A 70 -10.02 3.66 11.14
CA HIS A 70 -9.60 3.97 12.51
C HIS A 70 -10.67 3.60 13.52
N ASN A 71 -10.26 2.92 14.60
CA ASN A 71 -11.09 2.81 15.80
C ASN A 71 -10.63 3.88 16.81
N PRO A 72 -11.34 4.99 16.98
CA PRO A 72 -10.94 6.02 17.93
C PRO A 72 -11.07 5.60 19.40
N CYS A 73 -11.76 4.48 19.67
CA CYS A 73 -12.07 4.02 21.01
C CYS A 73 -11.14 2.91 21.51
N GLY A 74 -10.37 2.26 20.65
CA GLY A 74 -9.58 1.09 21.08
C GLY A 74 -8.57 0.59 20.05
N ARG A 75 -7.75 -0.36 20.52
CA ARG A 75 -6.65 -0.96 19.76
C ARG A 75 -7.06 -2.17 18.92
N GLN A 76 -8.33 -2.50 18.86
CA GLN A 76 -8.87 -3.60 18.08
C GLN A 76 -9.80 -3.04 17.00
N TRP A 77 -10.03 -3.83 15.97
CA TRP A 77 -11.01 -3.50 14.94
C TRP A 77 -12.41 -3.32 15.55
N GLY A 78 -13.11 -2.29 15.16
CA GLY A 78 -14.43 -1.90 15.65
C GLY A 78 -14.61 -0.39 15.59
N HIS A 79 -15.81 0.13 15.75
CA HIS A 79 -16.10 1.57 15.75
C HIS A 79 -15.47 2.32 14.57
N MET A 80 -15.53 1.69 13.37
CA MET A 80 -14.82 2.19 12.20
C MET A 80 -15.26 3.59 11.82
N SER A 81 -14.26 4.47 11.84
CA SER A 81 -14.31 5.86 11.44
C SER A 81 -13.15 6.16 10.51
N TRP A 82 -13.14 7.28 9.80
CA TRP A 82 -11.96 7.73 9.08
C TRP A 82 -11.11 8.64 9.97
N GLY A 83 -9.95 8.12 10.40
CA GLY A 83 -8.85 8.93 10.88
C GLY A 83 -8.29 9.77 9.74
N HIS A 84 -7.49 10.79 10.05
CA HIS A 84 -6.99 11.73 9.05
C HIS A 84 -5.58 12.21 9.41
N ALA A 85 -4.72 12.30 8.39
CA ALA A 85 -3.42 12.93 8.48
C ALA A 85 -3.12 13.71 7.20
N VAL A 86 -2.27 14.74 7.31
CA VAL A 86 -1.82 15.55 6.18
C VAL A 86 -0.30 15.59 6.12
N SER A 87 0.24 15.71 4.91
CA SER A 87 1.68 15.83 4.66
C SER A 87 1.97 16.73 3.46
N LYS A 88 3.13 17.38 3.46
CA LYS A 88 3.64 18.11 2.30
C LYS A 88 4.64 17.31 1.45
N ASP A 89 5.15 16.21 2.00
CA ASP A 89 6.27 15.45 1.44
C ASP A 89 6.05 13.92 1.48
N LEU A 90 4.87 13.46 1.93
CA LEU A 90 4.49 12.05 2.07
C LEU A 90 5.26 11.27 3.17
N LEU A 91 6.19 11.89 3.85
CA LEU A 91 7.02 11.26 4.88
C LEU A 91 6.78 11.85 6.27
N ASN A 92 6.53 13.16 6.33
CA ASN A 92 6.26 13.86 7.58
C ASN A 92 4.76 14.13 7.67
N TRP A 93 4.07 13.38 8.51
CA TRP A 93 2.62 13.43 8.66
C TRP A 93 2.21 14.15 9.93
N GLU A 94 1.22 15.02 9.80
CA GLU A 94 0.49 15.64 10.91
C GLU A 94 -0.88 14.97 11.02
N GLU A 95 -1.12 14.28 12.14
CA GLU A 95 -2.44 13.68 12.41
C GLU A 95 -3.43 14.76 12.82
N LEU A 96 -4.60 14.72 12.20
CA LEU A 96 -5.72 15.63 12.44
C LEU A 96 -6.84 14.89 13.22
N PRO A 97 -7.85 15.60 13.71
CA PRO A 97 -9.04 14.97 14.29
C PRO A 97 -9.70 14.00 13.29
N VAL A 98 -10.46 13.04 13.82
CA VAL A 98 -11.28 12.11 13.02
C VAL A 98 -12.11 12.89 12.01
N ALA A 99 -11.96 12.59 10.72
CA ALA A 99 -12.61 13.32 9.64
C ALA A 99 -14.09 12.93 9.48
N ILE A 100 -14.39 11.62 9.52
CA ILE A 100 -15.74 11.09 9.35
C ILE A 100 -15.95 10.03 10.43
N ALA A 101 -16.71 10.37 11.46
CA ALA A 101 -17.00 9.45 12.55
C ALA A 101 -18.20 8.55 12.23
N GLU A 102 -18.18 7.31 12.78
CA GLU A 102 -19.38 6.48 12.83
C GLU A 102 -20.52 7.23 13.54
N ASP A 103 -21.74 6.90 13.20
CA ASP A 103 -22.94 7.41 13.84
C ASP A 103 -24.05 6.35 13.83
N GLU A 104 -25.26 6.74 14.21
CA GLU A 104 -26.41 5.84 14.25
C GLU A 104 -26.77 5.21 12.89
N ALA A 105 -26.32 5.81 11.77
CA ALA A 105 -26.54 5.30 10.44
C ALA A 105 -25.60 4.15 10.08
N GLY A 106 -24.49 3.98 10.79
CA GLY A 106 -23.54 2.89 10.62
C GLY A 106 -22.07 3.30 10.72
N ALA A 107 -21.21 2.30 10.65
CA ALA A 107 -19.76 2.46 10.61
C ALA A 107 -19.29 3.00 9.25
N ILE A 108 -18.14 3.65 9.24
CA ILE A 108 -17.52 4.26 8.06
C ILE A 108 -16.42 3.33 7.55
N PHE A 109 -16.71 2.58 6.49
CA PHE A 109 -15.77 1.68 5.84
C PHE A 109 -14.98 2.38 4.74
N SER A 110 -14.12 1.62 4.06
CA SER A 110 -13.15 2.14 3.11
C SER A 110 -13.77 2.86 1.91
N GLY A 111 -12.97 3.66 1.27
CA GLY A 111 -13.34 4.46 0.11
C GLY A 111 -12.25 5.43 -0.34
N SER A 112 -12.62 6.41 -1.13
CA SER A 112 -11.70 7.34 -1.78
C SER A 112 -12.10 8.81 -1.58
N ALA A 113 -11.26 9.74 -2.02
CA ALA A 113 -11.58 11.15 -2.08
C ALA A 113 -11.13 11.78 -3.40
N VAL A 114 -11.81 12.82 -3.82
CA VAL A 114 -11.46 13.65 -4.97
C VAL A 114 -11.43 15.12 -4.60
N SER A 115 -10.56 15.89 -5.24
CA SER A 115 -10.48 17.35 -5.09
C SER A 115 -11.18 18.02 -6.28
N ILE A 116 -12.14 18.90 -6.01
CA ILE A 116 -12.94 19.61 -7.00
C ILE A 116 -12.98 21.10 -6.65
N GLY A 117 -12.22 21.91 -7.38
CA GLY A 117 -12.09 23.33 -7.04
C GLY A 117 -11.56 23.51 -5.63
N ASP A 118 -12.37 24.11 -4.76
CA ASP A 118 -12.00 24.38 -3.36
C ASP A 118 -12.46 23.28 -2.39
N GLU A 119 -13.10 22.23 -2.88
CA GLU A 119 -13.68 21.18 -2.04
C GLU A 119 -12.89 19.86 -2.13
N ILE A 120 -12.88 19.12 -1.02
CA ILE A 120 -12.60 17.69 -0.99
C ILE A 120 -13.92 16.96 -0.82
N VAL A 121 -14.20 16.02 -1.72
CA VAL A 121 -15.35 15.11 -1.63
C VAL A 121 -14.84 13.74 -1.27
N ALA A 122 -15.17 13.25 -0.07
CA ALA A 122 -14.93 11.89 0.37
C ALA A 122 -16.09 11.00 -0.06
N ILE A 123 -15.79 9.84 -0.64
CA ILE A 123 -16.75 8.80 -1.03
C ILE A 123 -16.41 7.57 -0.22
N TYR A 124 -17.31 7.08 0.61
CA TYR A 124 -17.05 6.01 1.57
C TYR A 124 -18.20 5.02 1.63
N THR A 125 -17.91 3.82 2.12
CA THR A 125 -18.93 2.81 2.40
C THR A 125 -19.53 3.03 3.79
N ARG A 126 -20.84 3.17 3.88
CA ARG A 126 -21.59 3.04 5.13
C ARG A 126 -21.89 1.55 5.35
N HIS A 127 -21.48 1.05 6.50
CA HIS A 127 -21.64 -0.35 6.88
C HIS A 127 -22.59 -0.52 8.05
N THR A 128 -23.52 -1.47 7.89
CA THR A 128 -24.30 -2.06 8.97
C THR A 128 -24.17 -3.59 8.89
N GLU A 129 -24.60 -4.33 9.91
CA GLU A 129 -24.52 -5.79 9.91
C GLU A 129 -25.22 -6.47 8.73
N ILE A 130 -26.21 -5.80 8.14
CA ILE A 130 -27.08 -6.36 7.10
C ILE A 130 -26.97 -5.64 5.75
N HIS A 131 -26.26 -4.53 5.67
CA HIS A 131 -26.32 -3.68 4.49
C HIS A 131 -25.10 -2.77 4.34
N GLN A 132 -24.60 -2.64 3.10
CA GLN A 132 -23.55 -1.70 2.71
C GLN A 132 -24.01 -0.85 1.53
N SER A 133 -23.70 0.46 1.59
CA SER A 133 -24.06 1.43 0.56
C SER A 133 -23.03 2.54 0.49
N GLN A 134 -22.88 3.22 -0.67
CA GLN A 134 -21.89 4.26 -0.85
C GLN A 134 -22.47 5.63 -0.49
N CYS A 135 -21.70 6.38 0.29
CA CYS A 135 -22.06 7.68 0.84
C CYS A 135 -20.99 8.71 0.50
N ILE A 136 -21.32 10.00 0.61
CA ILE A 136 -20.37 11.10 0.46
C ILE A 136 -20.37 12.03 1.67
N ALA A 137 -19.21 12.65 1.90
CA ALA A 137 -19.05 13.80 2.79
C ALA A 137 -18.18 14.85 2.09
N ARG A 138 -18.40 16.13 2.40
CA ARG A 138 -17.71 17.25 1.75
C ARG A 138 -16.99 18.11 2.78
N SER A 139 -15.83 18.61 2.38
CA SER A 139 -15.05 19.61 3.11
C SER A 139 -14.82 20.82 2.22
N THR A 140 -15.01 22.01 2.77
CA THR A 140 -14.75 23.32 2.13
C THR A 140 -13.66 24.12 2.85
N ASP A 141 -13.01 23.52 3.84
CA ASP A 141 -11.98 24.13 4.69
C ASP A 141 -10.62 23.39 4.58
N ASN A 142 -10.29 22.94 3.37
CA ASN A 142 -9.08 22.16 3.05
C ASN A 142 -8.98 20.86 3.87
N GLY A 143 -10.09 20.14 4.01
CA GLY A 143 -10.13 18.84 4.67
C GLY A 143 -10.14 18.90 6.20
N ARG A 144 -10.28 20.04 6.85
CA ARG A 144 -10.22 20.13 8.32
C ARG A 144 -11.52 19.64 8.98
N THR A 145 -12.66 19.84 8.29
CA THR A 145 -13.95 19.28 8.72
C THR A 145 -14.72 18.70 7.54
N PHE A 146 -15.53 17.70 7.79
CA PHE A 146 -16.38 17.05 6.78
C PHE A 146 -17.83 17.04 7.20
N VAL A 147 -18.71 17.37 6.24
CA VAL A 147 -20.16 17.32 6.43
C VAL A 147 -20.74 16.19 5.57
N LYS A 148 -21.35 15.20 6.21
CA LYS A 148 -22.05 14.10 5.52
C LYS A 148 -23.21 14.65 4.69
N TYR A 149 -23.36 14.15 3.46
CA TYR A 149 -24.47 14.55 2.60
C TYR A 149 -25.82 14.09 3.20
N LYS A 150 -26.76 15.02 3.30
CA LYS A 150 -28.04 14.77 3.99
C LYS A 150 -28.92 13.68 3.34
N ASN A 151 -28.72 13.46 2.03
CA ASN A 151 -29.49 12.48 1.28
C ASN A 151 -28.66 11.20 0.97
N ASN A 152 -27.65 10.90 1.80
CA ASN A 152 -26.96 9.62 1.70
C ASN A 152 -27.92 8.42 1.90
N PRO A 153 -27.71 7.28 1.23
CA PRO A 153 -26.60 6.96 0.33
C PRO A 153 -26.76 7.55 -1.07
N VAL A 154 -25.64 7.72 -1.80
CA VAL A 154 -25.64 8.12 -3.22
C VAL A 154 -25.65 6.93 -4.19
N LEU A 155 -25.26 5.75 -3.71
CA LEU A 155 -25.33 4.50 -4.45
C LEU A 155 -25.67 3.34 -3.51
N ASP A 156 -26.72 2.61 -3.83
CA ASP A 156 -27.23 1.50 -3.03
C ASP A 156 -27.72 0.37 -3.96
N GLU A 157 -27.05 -0.77 -3.88
CA GLU A 157 -27.40 -1.98 -4.61
C GLU A 157 -28.30 -2.92 -3.78
N ASN A 158 -28.71 -2.48 -2.59
CA ASN A 158 -29.48 -3.28 -1.64
C ASN A 158 -28.81 -4.62 -1.31
N LYS A 159 -27.48 -4.60 -1.11
CA LYS A 159 -26.65 -5.76 -0.80
C LYS A 159 -26.09 -5.69 0.61
N LYS A 160 -25.87 -6.86 1.20
CA LYS A 160 -25.18 -6.98 2.47
C LYS A 160 -23.72 -6.54 2.36
N ASP A 161 -23.06 -6.95 1.31
CA ASP A 161 -21.65 -6.68 1.04
C ASP A 161 -21.51 -6.01 -0.34
N PHE A 162 -21.20 -4.70 -0.35
CA PHE A 162 -20.95 -3.88 -1.53
C PHE A 162 -20.15 -2.64 -1.08
N ARG A 163 -18.82 -2.57 -1.36
CA ARG A 163 -17.94 -1.63 -0.69
C ARG A 163 -16.76 -1.12 -1.47
N ASP A 164 -15.98 -0.27 -0.80
CA ASP A 164 -14.66 0.25 -1.16
C ASP A 164 -14.66 1.05 -2.47
N PRO A 165 -15.46 2.14 -2.56
CA PRO A 165 -15.59 2.93 -3.77
C PRO A 165 -14.30 3.71 -4.06
N LYS A 166 -13.66 3.41 -5.19
CA LYS A 166 -12.60 4.26 -5.76
C LYS A 166 -13.20 5.10 -6.87
N VAL A 167 -13.13 6.42 -6.71
CA VAL A 167 -13.65 7.38 -7.67
C VAL A 167 -12.51 8.16 -8.30
N PHE A 168 -12.56 8.36 -9.61
CA PHE A 168 -11.60 9.19 -10.37
C PHE A 168 -12.27 9.89 -11.55
N ARG A 169 -11.62 10.93 -12.06
CA ARG A 169 -12.08 11.67 -13.24
C ARG A 169 -11.70 10.90 -14.49
N TYR A 170 -12.66 10.69 -15.39
CA TYR A 170 -12.47 10.15 -16.72
C TYR A 170 -13.14 11.09 -17.73
N GLU A 171 -12.36 11.73 -18.58
CA GLU A 171 -12.84 12.75 -19.52
C GLU A 171 -13.75 13.80 -18.84
N ASP A 172 -15.04 13.85 -19.20
CA ASP A 172 -16.02 14.83 -18.72
C ASP A 172 -16.90 14.31 -17.55
N HIS A 173 -16.66 13.08 -17.05
CA HIS A 173 -17.45 12.45 -16.02
C HIS A 173 -16.60 11.73 -14.94
N TRP A 174 -17.25 11.21 -13.93
CA TRP A 174 -16.65 10.43 -12.88
C TRP A 174 -16.89 8.94 -13.10
N ILE A 175 -15.86 8.15 -12.85
CA ILE A 175 -15.96 6.69 -12.75
C ILE A 175 -15.79 6.30 -11.29
N MET A 176 -16.62 5.37 -10.83
CA MET A 176 -16.43 4.64 -9.58
C MET A 176 -16.22 3.18 -9.90
N CYS A 177 -15.22 2.56 -9.30
CA CYS A 177 -15.15 1.13 -9.13
C CYS A 177 -15.39 0.76 -7.67
N ALA A 178 -16.26 -0.23 -7.42
CA ALA A 178 -16.58 -0.76 -6.11
C ALA A 178 -16.69 -2.26 -6.17
N VAL A 179 -16.41 -2.97 -5.08
CA VAL A 179 -16.42 -4.43 -5.09
C VAL A 179 -17.73 -5.02 -4.63
N GLN A 180 -18.07 -6.15 -5.24
CA GLN A 180 -19.01 -7.15 -4.75
C GLN A 180 -18.16 -8.31 -4.19
N PRO A 181 -17.83 -8.29 -2.89
CA PRO A 181 -16.75 -9.07 -2.32
C PRO A 181 -16.83 -10.57 -2.56
N TRP A 182 -17.98 -11.16 -2.30
CA TRP A 182 -18.21 -12.60 -2.43
C TRP A 182 -18.46 -13.06 -3.87
N ASP A 183 -18.94 -12.16 -4.72
CA ASP A 183 -19.11 -12.43 -6.16
C ASP A 183 -17.77 -12.31 -6.90
N HIS A 184 -16.70 -11.83 -6.22
CA HIS A 184 -15.39 -11.54 -6.79
C HIS A 184 -15.51 -10.65 -8.03
N GLN A 185 -16.26 -9.56 -7.90
CA GLN A 185 -16.47 -8.62 -8.99
C GLN A 185 -16.10 -7.19 -8.59
N VAL A 186 -15.48 -6.49 -9.52
CA VAL A 186 -15.37 -5.02 -9.50
C VAL A 186 -16.44 -4.48 -10.40
N SER A 187 -17.38 -3.72 -9.84
CA SER A 187 -18.46 -3.05 -10.57
C SER A 187 -18.07 -1.62 -10.92
N PHE A 188 -18.30 -1.21 -12.17
CA PHE A 188 -18.02 0.14 -12.64
C PHE A 188 -19.30 0.94 -12.78
N TYR A 189 -19.24 2.20 -12.36
CA TYR A 189 -20.35 3.15 -12.43
C TYR A 189 -19.86 4.49 -12.99
N LYS A 190 -20.80 5.23 -13.60
CA LYS A 190 -20.59 6.57 -14.16
C LYS A 190 -21.46 7.59 -13.46
N SER A 191 -20.93 8.79 -13.22
CA SER A 191 -21.67 9.93 -12.68
C SER A 191 -21.19 11.25 -13.28
N LEU A 192 -22.09 12.25 -13.37
CA LEU A 192 -21.75 13.62 -13.72
C LEU A 192 -21.59 14.51 -12.49
N ASP A 193 -22.16 14.13 -11.35
CA ASP A 193 -22.35 14.96 -10.17
C ASP A 193 -21.86 14.34 -8.84
N LEU A 194 -21.36 13.09 -8.86
CA LEU A 194 -20.99 12.28 -7.69
C LEU A 194 -22.18 11.85 -6.81
N ILE A 195 -23.41 12.13 -7.22
CA ILE A 195 -24.63 11.83 -6.47
C ILE A 195 -25.45 10.76 -7.19
N THR A 196 -25.59 10.90 -8.50
CA THR A 196 -26.36 9.99 -9.33
C THR A 196 -25.42 9.07 -10.10
N TRP A 197 -25.52 7.77 -9.88
CA TRP A 197 -24.63 6.78 -10.47
C TRP A 197 -25.39 5.82 -11.40
N GLN A 198 -24.82 5.56 -12.55
CA GLN A 198 -25.29 4.60 -13.53
C GLN A 198 -24.31 3.44 -13.61
N HIS A 199 -24.78 2.21 -13.40
CA HIS A 199 -23.97 1.01 -13.61
C HIS A 199 -23.55 0.88 -15.08
N LEU A 200 -22.30 0.49 -15.30
CA LEU A 200 -21.69 0.31 -16.61
C LEU A 200 -21.42 -1.17 -16.89
N SER A 201 -20.54 -1.78 -16.13
CA SER A 201 -20.09 -3.17 -16.33
C SER A 201 -19.51 -3.75 -15.04
N ASN A 202 -19.17 -5.04 -15.09
CA ASN A 202 -18.45 -5.74 -14.03
C ASN A 202 -17.20 -6.41 -14.61
N PHE A 203 -16.15 -6.51 -13.80
CA PHE A 203 -14.95 -7.30 -14.06
C PHE A 203 -14.81 -8.39 -13.00
N GLY A 204 -14.50 -9.62 -13.40
CA GLY A 204 -14.35 -10.80 -12.52
C GLY A 204 -15.59 -11.70 -12.57
N PRO A 205 -15.58 -12.87 -11.86
CA PRO A 205 -14.49 -13.42 -11.07
C PRO A 205 -13.33 -13.94 -11.95
N THR A 206 -12.08 -13.76 -11.50
CA THR A 206 -10.90 -14.27 -12.17
C THR A 206 -9.66 -14.24 -11.27
N ALA A 207 -8.58 -14.91 -11.66
CA ALA A 207 -7.32 -15.02 -10.91
C ALA A 207 -7.53 -15.54 -9.48
N ALA A 208 -7.04 -14.85 -8.45
CA ALA A 208 -7.21 -15.28 -7.07
C ALA A 208 -8.62 -14.94 -6.55
N ILE A 209 -9.36 -15.98 -6.16
CA ILE A 209 -10.73 -15.93 -5.62
C ILE A 209 -10.86 -16.72 -4.30
N GLY A 210 -9.76 -16.89 -3.56
CA GLY A 210 -9.72 -17.70 -2.33
C GLY A 210 -10.41 -17.07 -1.11
N GLY A 211 -10.76 -15.79 -1.17
CA GLY A 211 -11.44 -15.04 -0.12
C GLY A 211 -12.32 -13.96 -0.69
N VAL A 212 -12.57 -12.88 0.05
CA VAL A 212 -13.34 -11.73 -0.44
C VAL A 212 -12.45 -10.76 -1.20
N TRP A 213 -12.98 -10.15 -2.26
CA TRP A 213 -12.32 -9.02 -2.92
C TRP A 213 -12.62 -7.71 -2.19
N GLU A 214 -11.59 -6.83 -2.11
CA GLU A 214 -11.66 -5.55 -1.40
C GLU A 214 -10.81 -4.48 -2.09
N CYS A 215 -11.03 -3.22 -1.77
CA CYS A 215 -10.19 -2.07 -2.09
C CYS A 215 -9.73 -2.00 -3.56
N PRO A 216 -10.65 -1.93 -4.54
CA PRO A 216 -10.28 -1.83 -5.94
C PRO A 216 -9.67 -0.45 -6.23
N ASP A 217 -8.69 -0.40 -7.12
CA ASP A 217 -8.16 0.87 -7.64
C ASP A 217 -7.88 0.74 -9.14
N LEU A 218 -8.41 1.64 -9.94
CA LEU A 218 -8.22 1.66 -11.40
C LEU A 218 -7.57 2.97 -11.84
N PHE A 219 -6.44 2.88 -12.53
CA PHE A 219 -5.71 4.06 -12.98
C PHE A 219 -4.86 3.79 -14.23
N PRO A 220 -4.60 4.82 -15.05
CA PRO A 220 -3.68 4.71 -16.18
C PRO A 220 -2.24 4.92 -15.74
N LEU A 221 -1.33 4.23 -16.45
CA LEU A 221 0.11 4.48 -16.49
C LEU A 221 0.57 4.52 -17.95
N THR A 222 1.80 4.97 -18.21
CA THR A 222 2.35 5.06 -19.56
C THR A 222 3.63 4.24 -19.66
N ILE A 223 3.74 3.44 -20.73
CA ILE A 223 4.97 2.75 -21.14
C ILE A 223 5.18 2.92 -22.64
N ASP A 224 6.39 3.27 -23.06
CA ASP A 224 6.74 3.51 -24.49
C ASP A 224 5.77 4.48 -25.21
N GLY A 225 5.26 5.49 -24.50
CA GLY A 225 4.30 6.46 -25.02
C GLY A 225 2.86 5.94 -25.19
N GLN A 226 2.59 4.71 -24.77
CA GLN A 226 1.24 4.12 -24.77
C GLN A 226 0.64 4.12 -23.37
N GLN A 227 -0.62 4.56 -23.26
CA GLN A 227 -1.38 4.45 -22.02
C GLN A 227 -1.84 3.00 -21.83
N VAL A 228 -1.68 2.51 -20.61
CA VAL A 228 -2.09 1.18 -20.17
C VAL A 228 -2.81 1.32 -18.83
N TRP A 229 -3.91 0.65 -18.64
CA TRP A 229 -4.66 0.69 -17.40
C TRP A 229 -4.25 -0.42 -16.44
N VAL A 230 -4.19 -0.10 -15.17
CA VAL A 230 -3.89 -1.03 -14.08
C VAL A 230 -5.10 -1.06 -13.16
N LEU A 231 -5.61 -2.27 -12.91
CA LEU A 231 -6.62 -2.53 -11.91
C LEU A 231 -5.98 -3.29 -10.75
N LEU A 232 -5.97 -2.71 -9.56
CA LEU A 232 -5.61 -3.38 -8.31
C LEU A 232 -6.86 -3.96 -7.66
N VAL A 233 -6.72 -5.12 -7.04
CA VAL A 233 -7.77 -5.75 -6.23
C VAL A 233 -7.11 -6.47 -5.06
N SER A 234 -7.45 -6.09 -3.85
CA SER A 234 -7.04 -6.79 -2.64
C SER A 234 -7.95 -7.98 -2.37
N LEU A 235 -7.44 -9.01 -1.71
CA LEU A 235 -8.26 -10.16 -1.29
C LEU A 235 -7.81 -10.73 0.04
N ASN A 236 -8.76 -11.24 0.82
CA ASN A 236 -8.53 -11.82 2.13
C ASN A 236 -9.53 -12.96 2.47
N PRO A 237 -9.04 -14.16 2.83
CA PRO A 237 -7.69 -14.68 2.56
C PRO A 237 -7.54 -15.06 1.08
N GLY A 238 -6.42 -15.69 0.72
CA GLY A 238 -6.25 -16.29 -0.63
C GLY A 238 -5.05 -15.78 -1.41
N SER A 239 -4.24 -14.89 -0.81
CA SER A 239 -2.94 -14.54 -1.33
C SER A 239 -1.86 -15.54 -0.87
N LEU A 240 -0.60 -15.23 -1.14
CA LEU A 240 0.55 -16.06 -0.75
C LEU A 240 0.62 -16.30 0.77
N TYR A 241 0.18 -15.33 1.59
CA TYR A 241 0.32 -15.34 3.05
C TYR A 241 -0.96 -14.85 3.78
N GLY A 242 -2.14 -15.07 3.20
CA GLY A 242 -3.42 -14.63 3.73
C GLY A 242 -3.97 -13.42 2.98
N SER A 243 -3.88 -12.22 3.53
CA SER A 243 -4.25 -10.99 2.83
C SER A 243 -3.18 -10.59 1.80
N GLY A 244 -3.59 -10.04 0.65
CA GLY A 244 -2.67 -9.55 -0.37
C GLY A 244 -3.38 -8.80 -1.48
N THR A 245 -2.62 -8.18 -2.38
CA THR A 245 -3.16 -7.41 -3.51
C THR A 245 -2.68 -8.00 -4.81
N GLN A 246 -3.62 -8.39 -5.67
CA GLN A 246 -3.36 -8.77 -7.06
C GLN A 246 -3.58 -7.58 -7.99
N TYR A 247 -2.98 -7.62 -9.18
CA TYR A 247 -3.20 -6.59 -10.19
C TYR A 247 -3.41 -7.16 -11.58
N PHE A 248 -4.10 -6.38 -12.40
CA PHE A 248 -4.37 -6.67 -13.80
C PHE A 248 -3.88 -5.52 -14.67
N ILE A 249 -3.26 -5.87 -15.80
CA ILE A 249 -2.88 -4.93 -16.86
C ILE A 249 -3.88 -5.04 -17.98
N GLY A 250 -4.40 -3.93 -18.45
CA GLY A 250 -5.42 -3.95 -19.50
C GLY A 250 -5.69 -2.60 -20.14
N ASP A 251 -6.83 -2.53 -20.78
CA ASP A 251 -7.38 -1.32 -21.39
C ASP A 251 -8.72 -0.99 -20.70
N PHE A 252 -9.06 0.29 -20.62
CA PHE A 252 -10.34 0.76 -20.10
C PHE A 252 -10.90 1.83 -21.04
N ASP A 253 -12.08 1.59 -21.57
CA ASP A 253 -12.73 2.46 -22.57
C ASP A 253 -13.73 3.45 -21.95
N GLY A 254 -13.75 3.58 -20.63
CA GLY A 254 -14.72 4.37 -19.88
C GLY A 254 -15.98 3.58 -19.49
N ILE A 255 -16.09 2.32 -19.91
CA ILE A 255 -17.22 1.42 -19.63
C ILE A 255 -16.73 0.09 -19.08
N THR A 256 -15.76 -0.54 -19.76
CA THR A 256 -15.32 -1.91 -19.49
C THR A 256 -13.80 -1.97 -19.35
N PHE A 257 -13.32 -2.69 -18.33
CA PHE A 257 -11.92 -3.06 -18.21
C PHE A 257 -11.68 -4.40 -18.90
N ILE A 258 -10.75 -4.44 -19.84
CA ILE A 258 -10.38 -5.61 -20.63
C ILE A 258 -8.92 -5.97 -20.32
N PRO A 259 -8.64 -7.11 -19.65
CA PRO A 259 -7.28 -7.52 -19.34
C PRO A 259 -6.49 -7.85 -20.61
N LYS A 260 -5.23 -7.41 -20.65
CA LYS A 260 -4.32 -7.64 -21.78
C LYS A 260 -3.70 -9.03 -21.79
N TYR A 261 -3.56 -9.62 -20.63
CA TYR A 261 -2.92 -10.92 -20.43
C TYR A 261 -3.92 -11.91 -19.81
N SER A 262 -3.60 -13.22 -19.90
CA SER A 262 -4.36 -14.24 -19.19
C SER A 262 -4.49 -13.90 -17.72
N THR A 263 -5.65 -14.19 -17.17
CA THR A 263 -5.99 -14.00 -15.77
C THR A 263 -6.18 -15.34 -15.04
N ASP A 264 -5.63 -16.43 -15.57
CA ASP A 264 -5.68 -17.76 -14.95
C ASP A 264 -4.86 -17.80 -13.65
N GLU A 265 -3.74 -17.06 -13.64
CA GLU A 265 -2.85 -16.95 -12.48
C GLU A 265 -2.78 -15.50 -11.97
N PRO A 266 -2.76 -15.29 -10.65
CA PRO A 266 -2.68 -13.95 -10.09
C PRO A 266 -1.29 -13.33 -10.24
N ARG A 267 -1.25 -12.03 -10.53
CA ARG A 267 -0.04 -11.20 -10.44
C ARG A 267 -0.06 -10.43 -9.13
N TRP A 268 0.88 -10.78 -8.25
CA TRP A 268 0.96 -10.16 -6.93
C TRP A 268 1.71 -8.82 -6.97
N LEU A 269 1.13 -7.81 -6.31
CA LEU A 269 1.75 -6.50 -6.18
C LEU A 269 2.95 -6.54 -5.22
N ASP A 270 2.88 -7.35 -4.17
CA ASP A 270 3.93 -7.54 -3.17
C ASP A 270 4.03 -9.04 -2.81
N PHE A 271 5.24 -9.51 -2.54
CA PHE A 271 5.52 -10.89 -2.21
C PHE A 271 5.81 -11.09 -0.71
N GLY A 272 5.68 -10.02 0.08
CA GLY A 272 5.72 -10.09 1.52
C GLY A 272 4.35 -10.37 2.13
N ARG A 273 4.34 -10.52 3.43
CA ARG A 273 3.13 -10.82 4.20
C ARG A 273 2.27 -9.56 4.44
N ASP A 274 2.89 -8.38 4.56
CA ASP A 274 2.28 -7.23 5.20
C ASP A 274 2.16 -6.01 4.26
N ASN A 275 1.43 -6.17 3.16
CA ASN A 275 1.00 -5.08 2.28
C ASN A 275 -0.39 -5.37 1.73
N TYR A 276 -1.40 -4.76 2.31
CA TYR A 276 -2.81 -4.99 1.99
C TYR A 276 -3.57 -3.70 1.75
N ALA A 277 -4.74 -3.79 1.06
CA ALA A 277 -5.68 -2.71 0.83
C ALA A 277 -5.05 -1.45 0.18
N GLY A 278 -3.93 -1.63 -0.55
CA GLY A 278 -3.18 -0.54 -1.15
C GLY A 278 -3.97 0.18 -2.22
N VAL A 279 -4.05 1.52 -2.12
CA VAL A 279 -4.70 2.40 -3.08
C VAL A 279 -3.82 3.60 -3.41
N THR A 280 -4.14 4.30 -4.52
CA THR A 280 -3.33 5.40 -5.02
C THR A 280 -3.95 6.77 -4.76
N PHE A 281 -3.10 7.80 -4.68
CA PHE A 281 -3.54 9.19 -4.57
C PHE A 281 -4.27 9.68 -5.81
N ASN A 282 -5.39 10.35 -5.60
CA ASN A 282 -6.06 11.15 -6.63
C ASN A 282 -5.49 12.58 -6.70
N ASN A 283 -5.70 13.24 -7.84
CA ASN A 283 -5.37 14.66 -8.07
C ASN A 283 -3.87 14.99 -7.93
N GLN A 284 -2.96 14.05 -8.15
CA GLN A 284 -1.53 14.29 -8.14
C GLN A 284 -1.11 15.38 -9.13
N PRO A 285 -0.36 16.41 -8.69
CA PRO A 285 -0.05 17.56 -9.52
C PRO A 285 1.00 17.27 -10.60
N ASP A 286 1.88 16.30 -10.40
CA ASP A 286 2.98 15.93 -11.30
C ASP A 286 2.66 14.69 -12.15
N GLY A 287 1.43 14.20 -12.09
CA GLY A 287 0.99 13.03 -12.85
C GLY A 287 1.53 11.68 -12.34
N LYS A 288 2.30 11.67 -11.27
CA LYS A 288 2.79 10.43 -10.66
C LYS A 288 1.64 9.61 -10.09
N ARG A 289 1.85 8.32 -10.04
CA ARG A 289 0.92 7.41 -9.37
C ARG A 289 1.58 6.91 -8.09
N ILE A 290 1.07 7.36 -6.94
CA ILE A 290 1.65 7.07 -5.63
C ILE A 290 0.69 6.19 -4.85
N LEU A 291 1.20 5.04 -4.39
CA LEU A 291 0.46 4.05 -3.62
C LEU A 291 0.90 4.08 -2.16
N ILE A 292 -0.05 3.90 -1.26
CA ILE A 292 0.17 3.52 0.14
C ILE A 292 -0.72 2.31 0.42
N GLY A 293 -0.19 1.32 1.14
CA GLY A 293 -0.90 0.14 1.62
C GLY A 293 -0.94 0.06 3.14
N TRP A 294 -1.81 -0.75 3.68
CA TRP A 294 -1.81 -1.14 5.08
C TRP A 294 -0.71 -2.17 5.33
N MET A 295 0.25 -1.83 6.19
CA MET A 295 1.36 -2.71 6.57
C MET A 295 0.90 -3.67 7.66
N ALA A 296 0.07 -4.60 7.30
CA ALA A 296 -0.37 -5.71 8.12
C ALA A 296 -1.10 -6.77 7.27
N ASN A 297 -1.61 -7.80 7.94
CA ASN A 297 -2.31 -8.92 7.33
C ASN A 297 -3.38 -9.42 8.31
N TRP A 298 -4.59 -9.65 7.84
CA TRP A 298 -5.69 -10.11 8.70
C TRP A 298 -5.39 -11.42 9.43
N GLU A 299 -4.60 -12.31 8.82
CA GLU A 299 -4.19 -13.59 9.43
C GLU A 299 -3.22 -13.39 10.62
N HIS A 300 -2.46 -12.27 10.62
CA HIS A 300 -1.36 -12.03 11.54
C HIS A 300 -1.53 -10.77 12.41
N VAL A 301 -2.58 -10.01 12.22
CA VAL A 301 -2.79 -8.74 12.92
C VAL A 301 -2.79 -8.87 14.45
N LYS A 302 -3.10 -10.05 14.98
CA LYS A 302 -3.06 -10.35 16.43
C LYS A 302 -1.64 -10.49 16.98
N GLU A 303 -0.63 -10.62 16.12
CA GLU A 303 0.78 -10.70 16.52
C GLU A 303 1.37 -9.32 16.86
N HIS A 304 0.65 -8.24 16.57
CA HIS A 304 1.10 -6.90 16.92
C HIS A 304 1.26 -6.73 18.42
N PRO A 305 2.42 -6.22 18.89
CA PRO A 305 2.67 -6.06 20.32
C PRO A 305 1.70 -5.07 21.00
N GLU A 306 1.65 -5.10 22.31
CA GLU A 306 0.76 -4.22 23.10
C GLU A 306 1.33 -2.80 23.22
N THR A 307 1.43 -2.08 22.11
CA THR A 307 1.72 -0.65 22.03
C THR A 307 0.44 0.19 22.23
N SER A 308 0.54 1.50 22.34
CA SER A 308 -0.65 2.39 22.41
C SER A 308 -1.39 2.48 21.09
N TRP A 309 -0.79 2.08 19.99
CA TRP A 309 -1.26 2.08 18.62
C TRP A 309 -1.20 0.67 18.02
N THR A 310 -1.89 0.44 16.91
CA THR A 310 -1.86 -0.85 16.19
C THR A 310 -1.77 -0.61 14.70
N ASN A 311 -0.80 -1.26 14.06
CA ASN A 311 -0.50 -1.24 12.63
C ASN A 311 0.17 0.06 12.12
N ALA A 312 0.64 0.00 10.88
CA ALA A 312 1.30 1.09 10.15
C ALA A 312 0.83 1.12 8.70
N MET A 313 1.11 2.21 7.99
CA MET A 313 1.08 2.24 6.52
C MET A 313 2.43 1.83 5.96
N THR A 314 2.47 1.32 4.72
CA THR A 314 3.71 1.12 3.97
C THR A 314 4.37 2.46 3.65
N ILE A 315 5.66 2.45 3.27
CA ILE A 315 6.26 3.59 2.60
C ILE A 315 5.43 3.96 1.36
N PRO A 316 5.23 5.27 1.09
CA PRO A 316 4.68 5.71 -0.19
C PRO A 316 5.54 5.21 -1.35
N ARG A 317 4.90 4.67 -2.38
CA ARG A 317 5.58 4.05 -3.53
C ARG A 317 5.13 4.70 -4.82
N GLU A 318 6.08 5.19 -5.62
CA GLU A 318 5.80 5.61 -6.99
C GLU A 318 5.63 4.36 -7.86
N LEU A 319 4.46 4.22 -8.50
CA LEU A 319 4.15 3.15 -9.42
C LEU A 319 4.56 3.52 -10.84
N GLY A 320 5.07 2.54 -11.56
CA GLY A 320 5.41 2.63 -12.97
C GLY A 320 5.14 1.32 -13.68
N LEU A 321 5.59 1.21 -14.92
CA LEU A 321 5.52 0.00 -15.73
C LEU A 321 6.90 -0.35 -16.29
N ALA A 322 7.18 -1.64 -16.38
CA ALA A 322 8.35 -2.18 -17.08
C ALA A 322 7.96 -3.40 -17.93
N LYS A 323 8.80 -3.73 -18.91
CA LYS A 323 8.73 -5.02 -19.60
C LYS A 323 9.53 -6.04 -18.81
N TYR A 324 8.93 -7.20 -18.54
CA TYR A 324 9.56 -8.30 -17.83
C TYR A 324 8.99 -9.63 -18.35
N ALA A 325 9.85 -10.53 -18.80
CA ALA A 325 9.45 -11.84 -19.37
C ALA A 325 8.33 -11.70 -20.44
N ASP A 326 8.52 -10.78 -21.39
CA ASP A 326 7.59 -10.48 -22.50
C ASP A 326 6.24 -9.88 -22.11
N GLU A 327 6.03 -9.59 -20.83
CA GLU A 327 4.82 -8.93 -20.32
C GLU A 327 5.11 -7.53 -19.76
N ILE A 328 4.08 -6.69 -19.68
CA ILE A 328 4.12 -5.45 -18.92
C ILE A 328 3.79 -5.79 -17.46
N VAL A 329 4.63 -5.30 -16.54
CA VAL A 329 4.45 -5.48 -15.10
C VAL A 329 4.45 -4.13 -14.38
N VAL A 330 3.76 -4.06 -13.23
CA VAL A 330 3.79 -2.89 -12.35
C VAL A 330 5.14 -2.84 -11.64
N THR A 331 5.75 -1.65 -11.61
CA THR A 331 6.94 -1.38 -10.83
C THR A 331 6.64 -0.49 -9.63
N GLN A 332 7.43 -0.61 -8.57
CA GLN A 332 7.29 0.14 -7.33
C GLN A 332 8.63 0.71 -6.91
N GLN A 333 8.70 2.02 -6.71
CA GLN A 333 9.90 2.68 -6.20
C GLN A 333 9.58 3.37 -4.87
N PRO A 334 10.35 3.09 -3.79
CA PRO A 334 10.12 3.75 -2.50
C PRO A 334 10.39 5.25 -2.60
N MET A 335 9.49 6.05 -2.07
CA MET A 335 9.59 7.53 -2.07
C MET A 335 10.26 8.05 -0.80
N CYS A 336 11.22 7.33 -0.27
CA CYS A 336 12.03 7.72 0.88
C CYS A 336 13.50 7.40 0.64
N SER A 337 14.37 7.87 1.54
CA SER A 337 15.76 7.41 1.56
C SER A 337 15.79 5.94 1.98
N VAL A 338 16.34 5.08 1.14
CA VAL A 338 16.55 3.66 1.49
C VAL A 338 17.61 3.55 2.59
N THR A 339 17.48 2.54 3.45
CA THR A 339 18.42 2.33 4.55
C THR A 339 19.69 1.66 4.05
N TYR A 340 19.54 0.65 3.20
CA TYR A 340 20.67 -0.06 2.58
C TYR A 340 20.45 -0.18 1.08
N GLU A 341 21.52 -0.14 0.33
CA GLU A 341 21.54 -0.39 -1.10
C GLU A 341 22.63 -1.43 -1.42
N ILE A 342 22.25 -2.51 -2.08
CA ILE A 342 23.15 -3.58 -2.51
C ILE A 342 23.32 -3.47 -4.02
N LYS A 343 24.54 -3.20 -4.47
CA LYS A 343 24.92 -3.19 -5.90
C LYS A 343 26.13 -4.10 -6.11
N MET A 344 25.98 -5.06 -7.02
CA MET A 344 27.08 -5.99 -7.32
C MET A 344 26.87 -6.66 -8.69
N PRO A 345 27.92 -7.21 -9.28
CA PRO A 345 27.74 -8.09 -10.44
C PRO A 345 26.77 -9.22 -10.12
N MET A 346 25.93 -9.58 -11.10
CA MET A 346 24.92 -10.63 -10.92
C MET A 346 25.58 -11.93 -10.48
N PRO A 347 25.24 -12.49 -9.31
CA PRO A 347 25.81 -13.74 -8.83
C PRO A 347 25.32 -14.91 -9.69
N LYS A 348 26.20 -15.88 -9.97
CA LYS A 348 25.88 -17.06 -10.78
C LYS A 348 25.33 -18.21 -9.92
N SER A 349 25.67 -18.22 -8.64
CA SER A 349 25.24 -19.24 -7.67
C SER A 349 25.37 -18.70 -6.25
N GLY A 350 24.76 -19.40 -5.29
CA GLY A 350 24.84 -19.08 -3.87
C GLY A 350 23.85 -18.01 -3.42
N VAL A 351 23.97 -17.62 -2.15
CA VAL A 351 23.11 -16.65 -1.48
C VAL A 351 23.92 -15.41 -1.15
N ILE A 352 23.44 -14.25 -1.56
CA ILE A 352 24.08 -12.95 -1.31
C ILE A 352 23.09 -12.05 -0.58
N GLY A 353 23.50 -11.40 0.49
CA GLY A 353 22.62 -10.48 1.18
C GLY A 353 23.20 -9.87 2.44
N LEU A 354 22.32 -9.34 3.25
CA LEU A 354 22.58 -8.76 4.56
C LEU A 354 21.86 -9.58 5.63
N GLU A 355 22.51 -9.77 6.76
CA GLU A 355 21.97 -10.50 7.91
C GLU A 355 22.01 -9.57 9.14
N GLY A 356 21.01 -9.70 9.97
CA GLY A 356 20.89 -8.96 11.23
C GLY A 356 19.70 -9.50 12.01
N PHE A 357 18.77 -8.62 12.34
CA PHE A 357 17.49 -9.06 12.96
C PHE A 357 16.56 -9.75 11.95
N VAL A 358 16.82 -9.58 10.65
CA VAL A 358 16.25 -10.33 9.51
C VAL A 358 17.36 -10.62 8.51
N LYS A 359 17.10 -11.55 7.60
CA LYS A 359 17.96 -11.83 6.44
C LYS A 359 17.33 -11.28 5.18
N VAL A 360 18.10 -10.50 4.41
CA VAL A 360 17.61 -9.83 3.19
C VAL A 360 18.61 -10.06 2.06
N GLY A 361 18.17 -10.51 0.91
CA GLY A 361 19.10 -10.68 -0.20
C GLY A 361 18.56 -11.33 -1.45
N TYR A 362 19.44 -11.99 -2.17
CA TYR A 362 19.18 -12.73 -3.41
C TYR A 362 19.77 -14.14 -3.34
N ASN A 363 18.98 -15.13 -3.70
CA ASN A 363 19.41 -16.50 -3.89
C ASN A 363 19.51 -16.81 -5.40
N ALA A 364 20.73 -16.92 -5.91
CA ALA A 364 20.99 -17.10 -7.33
C ALA A 364 20.60 -18.51 -7.82
N ASP A 365 20.67 -19.52 -6.95
CA ASP A 365 20.32 -20.89 -7.30
C ASP A 365 18.81 -21.06 -7.48
N LYS A 366 18.02 -20.33 -6.68
CA LYS A 366 16.56 -20.29 -6.77
C LYS A 366 16.02 -19.17 -7.67
N LYS A 367 16.84 -18.19 -8.02
CA LYS A 367 16.48 -16.96 -8.73
C LYS A 367 15.36 -16.18 -8.02
N VAL A 368 15.56 -15.93 -6.72
CA VAL A 368 14.60 -15.20 -5.89
C VAL A 368 15.30 -14.11 -5.08
N ILE A 369 14.63 -12.96 -4.89
CA ILE A 369 14.92 -12.06 -3.77
C ILE A 369 14.21 -12.58 -2.54
N PHE A 370 14.71 -12.26 -1.34
CA PHE A 370 14.10 -12.75 -0.11
C PHE A 370 14.25 -11.78 1.06
N VAL A 371 13.27 -11.87 1.97
CA VAL A 371 13.33 -11.36 3.35
C VAL A 371 12.94 -12.51 4.25
N ASP A 372 13.91 -13.05 5.01
CA ASP A 372 13.78 -14.31 5.77
C ASP A 372 13.28 -15.46 4.90
N HIS A 373 12.09 -15.97 5.12
CA HIS A 373 11.45 -17.04 4.34
C HIS A 373 10.47 -16.54 3.27
N PHE A 374 10.26 -15.21 3.17
CA PHE A 374 9.45 -14.62 2.11
C PHE A 374 10.29 -14.48 0.85
N GLU A 375 9.87 -15.09 -0.24
CA GLU A 375 10.61 -15.14 -1.50
C GLU A 375 9.80 -14.57 -2.66
N ALA A 376 10.44 -13.80 -3.54
CA ALA A 376 9.86 -13.32 -4.79
C ALA A 376 10.69 -13.75 -5.98
N PRO A 377 10.11 -14.41 -7.01
CA PRO A 377 10.83 -14.78 -8.24
C PRO A 377 11.40 -13.54 -8.92
N TYR A 378 12.71 -13.55 -9.17
CA TYR A 378 13.39 -12.44 -9.81
C TYR A 378 14.56 -12.94 -10.65
N GLU A 379 14.39 -12.89 -11.94
CA GLU A 379 15.42 -13.18 -12.94
C GLU A 379 15.50 -12.02 -13.90
N ILE A 380 16.63 -11.36 -13.94
CA ILE A 380 16.87 -10.25 -14.88
C ILE A 380 17.93 -10.66 -15.90
N ASP A 381 17.72 -10.23 -17.12
CA ASP A 381 18.74 -10.26 -18.15
C ASP A 381 19.67 -9.04 -17.99
N GLY A 382 20.47 -9.09 -16.93
CA GLY A 382 21.30 -7.96 -16.54
C GLY A 382 22.63 -8.38 -15.93
N SER A 383 23.63 -7.51 -16.03
CA SER A 383 24.97 -7.75 -15.48
C SER A 383 25.09 -7.41 -14.01
N GLN A 384 24.08 -6.77 -13.40
CA GLN A 384 24.16 -6.24 -12.05
C GLN A 384 22.90 -6.54 -11.22
N LEU A 385 23.08 -7.11 -10.04
CA LEU A 385 22.06 -7.14 -8.99
C LEU A 385 22.02 -5.79 -8.30
N HIS A 386 20.80 -5.23 -8.19
CA HIS A 386 20.55 -4.01 -7.45
C HIS A 386 19.34 -4.20 -6.55
N LEU A 387 19.53 -4.08 -5.23
CA LEU A 387 18.45 -4.17 -4.23
C LEU A 387 18.45 -2.92 -3.37
N LYS A 388 17.25 -2.48 -3.00
CA LYS A 388 16.99 -1.35 -2.09
C LYS A 388 16.26 -1.88 -0.87
N VAL A 389 16.74 -1.57 0.32
CA VAL A 389 16.15 -2.04 1.59
C VAL A 389 15.78 -0.85 2.45
N VAL A 390 14.54 -0.79 2.86
CA VAL A 390 14.03 0.19 3.83
C VAL A 390 13.81 -0.54 5.15
N VAL A 391 14.54 -0.12 6.19
CA VAL A 391 14.45 -0.70 7.54
C VAL A 391 13.97 0.37 8.50
N ASP A 392 12.87 0.08 9.20
CA ASP A 392 12.37 0.93 10.28
C ASP A 392 12.31 0.15 11.61
N GLN A 393 11.74 0.72 12.65
CA GLN A 393 11.72 0.11 13.98
C GLN A 393 10.93 -1.20 14.02
N SER A 394 9.89 -1.32 13.20
CA SER A 394 9.00 -2.48 13.17
C SER A 394 8.68 -2.98 11.76
N SER A 395 9.55 -2.72 10.79
CA SER A 395 9.31 -3.17 9.41
C SER A 395 10.58 -3.30 8.59
N VAL A 396 10.50 -4.12 7.54
CA VAL A 396 11.48 -4.19 6.47
C VAL A 396 10.72 -4.24 5.14
N GLU A 397 11.12 -3.37 4.20
CA GLU A 397 10.64 -3.40 2.83
C GLU A 397 11.83 -3.57 1.88
N LEU A 398 11.80 -4.62 1.08
CA LEU A 398 12.81 -4.91 0.05
C LEU A 398 12.23 -4.61 -1.32
N PHE A 399 13.01 -3.92 -2.14
CA PHE A 399 12.68 -3.63 -3.54
C PHE A 399 13.85 -4.02 -4.45
N THR A 400 13.55 -4.55 -5.62
CA THR A 400 14.55 -4.60 -6.70
C THR A 400 14.83 -3.20 -7.23
N GLY A 401 16.03 -2.96 -7.76
CA GLY A 401 16.43 -1.63 -8.24
C GLY A 401 15.55 -1.08 -9.37
N ASP A 402 15.05 -1.99 -10.22
CA ASP A 402 14.07 -1.70 -11.27
C ASP A 402 12.62 -1.60 -10.75
N GLY A 403 12.38 -1.98 -9.49
CA GLY A 403 11.07 -1.93 -8.84
C GLY A 403 10.11 -3.04 -9.24
N ILE A 404 10.53 -4.04 -9.99
CA ILE A 404 9.66 -5.11 -10.50
C ILE A 404 9.16 -6.03 -9.36
N ARG A 405 9.94 -6.17 -8.29
CA ARG A 405 9.57 -7.00 -7.13
C ARG A 405 9.74 -6.22 -5.84
N SER A 406 8.83 -6.46 -4.91
CA SER A 406 8.91 -6.00 -3.53
C SER A 406 8.50 -7.09 -2.55
N ILE A 407 9.07 -7.02 -1.34
CA ILE A 407 8.70 -7.86 -0.19
C ILE A 407 8.55 -6.95 1.01
N THR A 408 7.38 -6.91 1.61
CA THR A 408 7.03 -6.06 2.75
C THR A 408 6.68 -6.91 3.95
N ILE A 409 7.35 -6.68 5.07
CA ILE A 409 7.04 -7.34 6.33
C ILE A 409 7.00 -6.35 7.50
N ALA A 410 5.99 -6.49 8.36
CA ALA A 410 6.02 -5.99 9.72
C ALA A 410 6.77 -6.99 10.60
N THR A 411 7.66 -6.52 11.47
CA THR A 411 8.48 -7.37 12.33
C THR A 411 8.70 -6.71 13.68
N PHE A 412 8.57 -7.48 14.75
CA PHE A 412 8.66 -7.02 16.11
C PHE A 412 9.72 -7.85 16.88
N PRO A 413 11.00 -7.67 16.57
CA PRO A 413 12.06 -8.43 17.24
C PRO A 413 12.10 -8.10 18.73
N PRO A 414 12.71 -8.97 19.57
CA PRO A 414 12.83 -8.75 21.00
C PRO A 414 13.36 -7.36 21.37
N LEU A 415 12.90 -6.81 22.49
CA LEU A 415 13.34 -5.48 22.96
C LEU A 415 14.85 -5.39 23.06
N GLY A 416 15.42 -4.27 22.64
CA GLY A 416 16.86 -4.04 22.64
C GLY A 416 17.60 -4.66 21.44
N THR A 417 16.89 -5.34 20.52
CA THR A 417 17.50 -5.84 19.29
C THR A 417 17.93 -4.67 18.42
N GLN A 418 19.19 -4.69 17.96
CA GLN A 418 19.68 -3.67 17.02
C GLN A 418 19.06 -3.89 15.64
N ARG A 419 18.55 -2.82 15.04
CA ARG A 419 17.93 -2.82 13.69
C ARG A 419 18.97 -2.64 12.58
N ASN A 420 20.16 -3.18 12.77
CA ASN A 420 21.24 -3.13 11.79
C ASN A 420 21.27 -4.41 10.97
N LEU A 421 21.60 -4.25 9.71
CA LEU A 421 21.93 -5.34 8.81
C LEU A 421 23.44 -5.29 8.53
N VAL A 422 24.09 -6.44 8.55
CA VAL A 422 25.52 -6.57 8.23
C VAL A 422 25.67 -7.52 7.06
N SER A 423 26.76 -7.37 6.29
CA SER A 423 27.04 -8.31 5.20
C SER A 423 27.30 -9.69 5.75
N PHE A 424 26.78 -10.72 5.08
CA PHE A 424 27.12 -12.10 5.36
C PHE A 424 27.82 -12.72 4.13
N SER A 425 28.71 -13.63 4.39
CA SER A 425 29.42 -14.39 3.36
C SER A 425 28.69 -15.71 3.09
N HIS A 426 28.86 -16.19 1.90
CA HIS A 426 28.34 -17.46 1.33
C HIS A 426 28.71 -18.69 2.12
#